data_79b05311681502c0b0dee849af1e9f83
#
_entry.id   79b05311681502c0b0dee849af1e9f83
#
_cell.length_a   1.000
_cell.length_b   1.000
_cell.length_c   1.000
_cell.angle_alpha   90.00
_cell.angle_beta   90.00
_cell.angle_gamma   90.00
#
_symmetry.space_group_name_H-M   'P 1'
#
loop_
_entity.id
_entity.type
_entity.pdbx_description
1 polymer ?
#
loop_
_entity_poly.entity_id
_entity_poly.type
_entity_poly.pdbx_seq_one_letter_code
_entity_poly.pdbx_strand_id
1 'polypeptide(L)'
;MHAQRLRPVDQLSVEHAAGVHTLITDIDDTVTTDGHLTAAAYLALERLHQSGLRVIVTTGRPAGWCDHIARMWPVDAVVGENGAAYFWFDRASRKLKVHHHLNLAQRQEQSVRLQAVAQQVLEAVPGCALASDQFCRLYDLAIDYCEDVARLDPAAVATIVQIMQAAGMTAKVSSIHVNGWFGAYDKLSMSREVMRDLFGLDLLAERERVIYVGDSPNDAPMFGYFPLSVGVANVRDFQDQMSDLPTFVTRARSGQGFAELADQLLAQRAGAGLAQGSVRR
;
A
#
# COMPACT_ATOMS: atom_id res chain seq x y z
N MET A 1 15.69 -22.67 -9.85
CA MET A 1 14.96 -21.77 -8.94
C MET A 1 13.64 -22.47 -8.59
N HIS A 2 13.42 -22.84 -7.31
CA HIS A 2 12.13 -23.39 -6.91
C HIS A 2 11.11 -22.25 -6.99
N ALA A 3 10.08 -22.40 -7.83
CA ALA A 3 8.94 -21.48 -7.85
C ALA A 3 8.37 -21.40 -6.41
N GLN A 4 8.45 -20.26 -5.79
CA GLN A 4 7.88 -20.01 -4.47
C GLN A 4 6.36 -20.21 -4.59
N ARG A 5 5.86 -21.30 -4.02
CA ARG A 5 4.45 -21.66 -4.15
C ARG A 5 3.64 -20.82 -3.16
N LEU A 6 2.75 -19.97 -3.68
CA LEU A 6 1.80 -19.21 -2.89
C LEU A 6 0.99 -20.15 -1.98
N ARG A 7 1.06 -19.97 -0.67
CA ARG A 7 0.29 -20.76 0.30
C ARG A 7 -1.09 -20.13 0.49
N PRO A 8 -2.18 -20.90 0.55
CA PRO A 8 -3.48 -20.33 0.91
C PRO A 8 -3.44 -19.65 2.29
N VAL A 9 -4.19 -18.55 2.45
CA VAL A 9 -4.22 -17.76 3.69
C VAL A 9 -4.73 -18.55 4.90
N ASP A 10 -5.53 -19.58 4.69
CA ASP A 10 -6.00 -20.50 5.75
C ASP A 10 -4.86 -21.36 6.36
N GLN A 11 -3.68 -21.37 5.74
CA GLN A 11 -2.46 -21.97 6.28
C GLN A 11 -1.64 -21.01 7.18
N LEU A 12 -2.10 -19.77 7.38
CA LEU A 12 -1.53 -18.89 8.40
C LEU A 12 -1.72 -19.55 9.77
N SER A 13 -0.63 -19.83 10.48
CA SER A 13 -0.71 -20.57 11.75
C SER A 13 -1.27 -19.70 12.87
N VAL A 14 -1.90 -20.35 13.85
CA VAL A 14 -2.40 -19.69 15.09
C VAL A 14 -1.27 -18.96 15.80
N GLU A 15 -0.07 -19.53 15.86
CA GLU A 15 1.08 -18.92 16.50
C GLU A 15 1.49 -17.61 15.82
N HIS A 16 1.61 -17.59 14.48
CA HIS A 16 1.89 -16.38 13.72
C HIS A 16 0.78 -15.33 13.94
N ALA A 17 -0.48 -15.73 13.80
CA ALA A 17 -1.62 -14.82 13.96
C ALA A 17 -1.67 -14.18 15.36
N ALA A 18 -1.39 -14.95 16.41
CA ALA A 18 -1.35 -14.48 17.79
C ALA A 18 -0.23 -13.46 18.03
N GLY A 19 0.91 -13.62 17.36
CA GLY A 19 2.06 -12.72 17.46
C GLY A 19 1.88 -11.40 16.73
N VAL A 20 0.98 -11.31 15.74
CA VAL A 20 0.78 -10.10 14.94
C VAL A 20 0.22 -8.96 15.77
N HIS A 21 0.84 -7.79 15.68
CA HIS A 21 0.38 -6.57 16.33
C HIS A 21 0.13 -5.40 15.35
N THR A 22 0.57 -5.53 14.09
CA THR A 22 0.42 -4.49 13.08
C THR A 22 0.04 -5.13 11.74
N LEU A 23 -0.90 -4.51 11.06
CA LEU A 23 -1.25 -4.79 9.68
C LEU A 23 -0.92 -3.56 8.85
N ILE A 24 -0.14 -3.76 7.78
CA ILE A 24 0.15 -2.76 6.75
C ILE A 24 -0.48 -3.25 5.46
N THR A 25 -1.25 -2.43 4.78
CA THR A 25 -1.95 -2.82 3.56
C THR A 25 -1.86 -1.77 2.47
N ASP A 26 -1.77 -2.21 1.22
CA ASP A 26 -2.10 -1.37 0.06
C ASP A 26 -3.60 -1.08 0.03
N ILE A 27 -4.04 -0.10 -0.78
CA ILE A 27 -5.44 0.32 -0.89
C ILE A 27 -6.07 -0.16 -2.21
N ASP A 28 -5.53 0.30 -3.35
CA ASP A 28 -6.16 0.11 -4.65
C ASP A 28 -6.11 -1.37 -5.06
N ASP A 29 -7.25 -1.94 -5.41
CA ASP A 29 -7.41 -3.36 -5.76
C ASP A 29 -6.96 -4.36 -4.67
N THR A 30 -6.60 -3.85 -3.48
CA THR A 30 -6.33 -4.65 -2.28
C THR A 30 -7.47 -4.52 -1.26
N VAL A 31 -7.71 -3.31 -0.74
CA VAL A 31 -8.84 -2.99 0.16
C VAL A 31 -10.05 -2.54 -0.65
N THR A 32 -9.83 -1.82 -1.75
CA THR A 32 -10.90 -1.43 -2.68
C THR A 32 -11.16 -2.53 -3.71
N THR A 33 -12.29 -2.46 -4.39
CA THR A 33 -12.70 -3.30 -5.51
C THR A 33 -13.22 -2.38 -6.62
N ASP A 34 -12.61 -2.41 -7.79
CA ASP A 34 -12.98 -1.55 -8.92
C ASP A 34 -13.08 -0.07 -8.49
N GLY A 35 -12.08 0.43 -7.76
CA GLY A 35 -12.00 1.79 -7.25
C GLY A 35 -12.93 2.11 -6.05
N HIS A 36 -13.73 1.15 -5.57
CA HIS A 36 -14.73 1.37 -4.51
C HIS A 36 -14.33 0.70 -3.20
N LEU A 37 -14.45 1.42 -2.09
CA LEU A 37 -14.39 0.84 -0.75
C LEU A 37 -15.73 0.16 -0.44
N THR A 38 -15.75 -1.17 -0.46
CA THR A 38 -16.95 -1.94 -0.16
C THR A 38 -17.24 -1.97 1.34
N ALA A 39 -18.51 -2.18 1.72
CA ALA A 39 -18.90 -2.31 3.13
C ALA A 39 -18.15 -3.46 3.83
N ALA A 40 -17.91 -4.59 3.13
CA ALA A 40 -17.19 -5.73 3.69
C ALA A 40 -15.73 -5.37 4.02
N ALA A 41 -15.03 -4.67 3.12
CA ALA A 41 -13.66 -4.23 3.35
C ALA A 41 -13.55 -3.19 4.46
N TYR A 42 -14.48 -2.22 4.50
CA TYR A 42 -14.52 -1.24 5.59
C TYR A 42 -14.77 -1.89 6.96
N LEU A 43 -15.74 -2.81 7.04
CA LEU A 43 -16.01 -3.57 8.26
C LEU A 43 -14.79 -4.41 8.69
N ALA A 44 -14.04 -4.97 7.73
CA ALA A 44 -12.82 -5.71 8.00
C ALA A 44 -11.75 -4.81 8.63
N LEU A 45 -11.52 -3.61 8.08
CA LEU A 45 -10.61 -2.60 8.66
C LEU A 45 -11.05 -2.23 10.09
N GLU A 46 -12.32 -1.97 10.30
CA GLU A 46 -12.86 -1.60 11.61
C GLU A 46 -12.65 -2.71 12.65
N ARG A 47 -12.95 -3.94 12.31
CA ARG A 47 -12.78 -5.11 13.20
C ARG A 47 -11.30 -5.35 13.53
N LEU A 48 -10.41 -5.23 12.55
CA LEU A 48 -8.97 -5.33 12.77
C LEU A 48 -8.49 -4.25 13.75
N HIS A 49 -8.85 -3.00 13.53
CA HIS A 49 -8.49 -1.88 14.40
C HIS A 49 -9.08 -2.06 15.82
N GLN A 50 -10.36 -2.45 15.94
CA GLN A 50 -11.02 -2.71 17.23
C GLN A 50 -10.41 -3.90 17.98
N SER A 51 -9.78 -4.85 17.29
CA SER A 51 -9.07 -5.97 17.92
C SER A 51 -7.72 -5.57 18.55
N GLY A 52 -7.35 -4.29 18.49
CA GLY A 52 -6.09 -3.76 19.01
C GLY A 52 -4.91 -3.89 18.07
N LEU A 53 -5.14 -4.27 16.80
CA LEU A 53 -4.10 -4.20 15.78
C LEU A 53 -3.87 -2.75 15.37
N ARG A 54 -2.61 -2.37 15.17
CA ARG A 54 -2.27 -1.15 14.44
C ARG A 54 -2.58 -1.40 12.97
N VAL A 55 -3.34 -0.51 12.36
CA VAL A 55 -3.71 -0.58 10.94
C VAL A 55 -3.09 0.60 10.21
N ILE A 56 -2.16 0.33 9.32
CA ILE A 56 -1.48 1.32 8.49
C ILE A 56 -1.82 1.02 7.04
N VAL A 57 -2.32 2.01 6.31
CA VAL A 57 -2.54 1.87 4.87
C VAL A 57 -1.42 2.56 4.11
N THR A 58 -1.00 1.98 2.99
CA THR A 58 0.03 2.53 2.10
C THR A 58 -0.52 2.62 0.69
N THR A 59 -0.30 3.73 0.01
CA THR A 59 -0.92 3.92 -1.30
C THR A 59 -0.09 4.83 -2.22
N GLY A 60 -0.27 4.66 -3.53
CA GLY A 60 0.13 5.65 -4.53
C GLY A 60 -0.87 6.79 -4.70
N ARG A 61 -2.00 6.77 -3.99
CA ARG A 61 -2.99 7.86 -4.03
C ARG A 61 -2.43 9.15 -3.45
N PRO A 62 -2.94 10.31 -3.91
CA PRO A 62 -2.40 11.62 -3.56
C PRO A 62 -2.62 12.02 -2.10
N ALA A 63 -1.85 13.00 -1.65
CA ALA A 63 -1.94 13.60 -0.32
C ALA A 63 -3.37 14.05 0.05
N GLY A 64 -4.14 14.57 -0.90
CA GLY A 64 -5.52 14.98 -0.66
C GLY A 64 -6.45 13.83 -0.26
N TRP A 65 -6.24 12.62 -0.80
CA TRP A 65 -6.98 11.43 -0.37
C TRP A 65 -6.51 10.94 1.00
N CYS A 66 -5.21 11.03 1.28
CA CYS A 66 -4.64 10.62 2.57
C CYS A 66 -5.18 11.45 3.73
N ASP A 67 -5.45 12.76 3.55
CA ASP A 67 -6.13 13.59 4.54
C ASP A 67 -7.51 13.01 4.91
N HIS A 68 -8.33 12.71 3.89
CA HIS A 68 -9.65 12.12 4.09
C HIS A 68 -9.57 10.75 4.80
N ILE A 69 -8.70 9.86 4.31
CA ILE A 69 -8.56 8.50 4.84
C ILE A 69 -8.13 8.55 6.31
N ALA A 70 -7.11 9.34 6.65
CA ALA A 70 -6.60 9.44 8.02
C ALA A 70 -7.66 9.96 9.01
N ARG A 71 -8.64 10.76 8.54
CA ARG A 71 -9.74 11.26 9.39
C ARG A 71 -10.90 10.31 9.53
N MET A 72 -11.24 9.59 8.45
CA MET A 72 -12.54 8.93 8.30
C MET A 72 -12.46 7.40 8.38
N TRP A 73 -11.30 6.80 8.07
CA TRP A 73 -11.16 5.36 8.13
C TRP A 73 -10.67 4.90 9.52
N PRO A 74 -10.95 3.66 9.90
CA PRO A 74 -10.44 3.07 11.13
C PRO A 74 -8.97 2.62 10.97
N VAL A 75 -8.08 3.60 10.77
CA VAL A 75 -6.64 3.39 10.56
C VAL A 75 -5.82 4.29 11.51
N ASP A 76 -4.61 3.88 11.82
CA ASP A 76 -3.70 4.64 12.68
C ASP A 76 -2.86 5.64 11.88
N ALA A 77 -2.49 5.28 10.64
CA ALA A 77 -1.74 6.13 9.74
C ALA A 77 -1.99 5.76 8.28
N VAL A 78 -1.73 6.73 7.39
CA VAL A 78 -1.80 6.59 5.93
C VAL A 78 -0.47 7.03 5.34
N VAL A 79 0.20 6.16 4.63
CA VAL A 79 1.38 6.47 3.82
C VAL A 79 0.91 6.76 2.40
N GLY A 80 1.13 7.98 1.93
CA GLY A 80 0.68 8.44 0.61
C GLY A 80 1.80 8.66 -0.38
N GLU A 81 1.40 8.81 -1.66
CA GLU A 81 2.29 9.07 -2.80
C GLU A 81 3.55 8.19 -2.75
N ASN A 82 3.31 6.86 -2.64
CA ASN A 82 4.35 5.83 -2.64
C ASN A 82 5.43 5.96 -1.55
N GLY A 83 5.14 6.66 -0.46
CA GLY A 83 6.08 6.84 0.66
C GLY A 83 6.61 8.25 0.83
N ALA A 84 6.07 9.23 0.12
CA ALA A 84 6.53 10.62 0.20
C ALA A 84 6.12 11.33 1.50
N ALA A 85 5.04 10.88 2.12
CA ALA A 85 4.52 11.41 3.37
C ALA A 85 3.68 10.38 4.11
N TYR A 86 3.52 10.56 5.41
CA TYR A 86 2.46 9.87 6.13
C TYR A 86 1.57 10.85 6.89
N PHE A 87 0.31 10.45 7.05
CA PHE A 87 -0.77 11.23 7.64
C PHE A 87 -1.36 10.46 8.80
N TRP A 88 -1.66 11.13 9.91
CA TRP A 88 -2.40 10.52 11.02
C TRP A 88 -3.28 11.54 11.72
N PHE A 89 -4.42 11.08 12.21
CA PHE A 89 -5.30 11.92 13.00
C PHE A 89 -4.96 11.77 14.48
N ASP A 90 -4.32 12.81 15.05
CA ASP A 90 -4.04 12.85 16.48
C ASP A 90 -5.34 13.12 17.25
N ARG A 91 -5.87 12.05 17.85
CA ARG A 91 -7.14 12.11 18.57
C ARG A 91 -7.09 12.99 19.81
N ALA A 92 -5.94 13.12 20.48
CA ALA A 92 -5.77 13.93 21.67
C ALA A 92 -5.88 15.42 21.35
N SER A 93 -5.17 15.89 20.31
CA SER A 93 -5.25 17.28 19.84
C SER A 93 -6.39 17.54 18.87
N ARG A 94 -7.07 16.48 18.39
CA ARG A 94 -8.13 16.50 17.35
C ARG A 94 -7.65 17.18 16.05
N LYS A 95 -6.41 16.91 15.65
CA LYS A 95 -5.79 17.50 14.47
C LYS A 95 -5.23 16.42 13.57
N LEU A 96 -5.39 16.62 12.26
CA LEU A 96 -4.58 15.92 11.29
C LEU A 96 -3.14 16.40 11.43
N LYS A 97 -2.23 15.48 11.41
CA LYS A 97 -0.78 15.73 11.36
C LYS A 97 -0.20 15.03 10.14
N VAL A 98 0.85 15.63 9.60
CA VAL A 98 1.53 15.13 8.40
C VAL A 98 3.03 15.17 8.66
N HIS A 99 3.69 14.07 8.36
CA HIS A 99 5.14 13.99 8.23
C HIS A 99 5.51 13.98 6.74
N HIS A 100 6.42 14.83 6.33
CA HIS A 100 6.87 14.96 4.95
C HIS A 100 8.31 14.46 4.82
N HIS A 101 8.58 13.55 3.88
CA HIS A 101 9.95 13.14 3.57
C HIS A 101 10.78 14.33 3.04
N LEU A 102 10.17 15.19 2.24
CA LEU A 102 10.81 16.38 1.67
C LEU A 102 10.32 17.66 2.35
N ASN A 103 11.22 18.59 2.61
CA ASN A 103 10.85 19.93 3.09
C ASN A 103 10.14 20.75 2.01
N LEU A 104 9.58 21.90 2.39
CA LEU A 104 8.79 22.73 1.47
C LEU A 104 9.58 23.20 0.25
N ALA A 105 10.83 23.65 0.44
CA ALA A 105 11.67 24.13 -0.66
C ALA A 105 11.98 23.03 -1.68
N GLN A 106 12.33 21.83 -1.19
CA GLN A 106 12.55 20.65 -2.03
C GLN A 106 11.30 20.27 -2.83
N ARG A 107 10.12 20.32 -2.21
CA ARG A 107 8.85 20.04 -2.91
C ARG A 107 8.55 21.04 -4.01
N GLN A 108 8.80 22.31 -3.77
CA GLN A 108 8.61 23.38 -4.77
C GLN A 108 9.56 23.20 -5.97
N GLU A 109 10.83 22.91 -5.72
CA GLU A 109 11.80 22.61 -6.77
C GLU A 109 11.39 21.37 -7.59
N GLN A 110 10.98 20.31 -6.92
CA GLN A 110 10.56 19.08 -7.61
C GLN A 110 9.28 19.28 -8.40
N SER A 111 8.34 20.09 -7.94
CA SER A 111 7.10 20.37 -8.67
C SER A 111 7.36 20.91 -10.08
N VAL A 112 8.34 21.81 -10.25
CA VAL A 112 8.71 22.33 -11.58
C VAL A 112 9.26 21.22 -12.48
N ARG A 113 10.10 20.34 -11.93
CA ARG A 113 10.69 19.20 -12.66
C ARG A 113 9.61 18.19 -13.06
N LEU A 114 8.67 17.88 -12.15
CA LEU A 114 7.54 16.99 -12.43
C LEU A 114 6.68 17.48 -13.58
N GLN A 115 6.39 18.79 -13.63
CA GLN A 115 5.62 19.41 -14.73
C GLN A 115 6.33 19.27 -16.08
N ALA A 116 7.66 19.46 -16.12
CA ALA A 116 8.44 19.28 -17.34
C ALA A 116 8.40 17.83 -17.85
N VAL A 117 8.51 16.84 -16.95
CA VAL A 117 8.42 15.42 -17.33
C VAL A 117 6.99 15.07 -17.76
N ALA A 118 5.98 15.61 -17.09
CA ALA A 118 4.58 15.41 -17.47
C ALA A 118 4.33 15.84 -18.92
N GLN A 119 4.81 17.03 -19.31
CA GLN A 119 4.68 17.51 -20.67
C GLN A 119 5.37 16.58 -21.68
N GLN A 120 6.60 16.13 -21.39
CA GLN A 120 7.32 15.19 -22.25
C GLN A 120 6.54 13.87 -22.46
N VAL A 121 5.95 13.34 -21.40
CA VAL A 121 5.17 12.11 -21.49
C VAL A 121 3.92 12.31 -22.34
N LEU A 122 3.16 13.39 -22.10
CA LEU A 122 1.92 13.67 -22.83
C LEU A 122 2.18 13.90 -24.33
N GLU A 123 3.32 14.50 -24.70
CA GLU A 123 3.71 14.69 -26.09
C GLU A 123 4.16 13.39 -26.76
N ALA A 124 4.84 12.50 -26.01
CA ALA A 124 5.45 11.30 -26.57
C ALA A 124 4.51 10.08 -26.62
N VAL A 125 3.48 10.04 -25.76
CA VAL A 125 2.61 8.86 -25.60
C VAL A 125 1.14 9.26 -25.80
N PRO A 126 0.64 9.22 -27.06
CA PRO A 126 -0.76 9.53 -27.35
C PRO A 126 -1.72 8.62 -26.58
N GLY A 127 -2.81 9.18 -26.05
CA GLY A 127 -3.85 8.46 -25.35
C GLY A 127 -3.65 8.36 -23.84
N CYS A 128 -2.46 8.68 -23.28
CA CYS A 128 -2.31 8.87 -21.85
C CYS A 128 -2.83 10.27 -21.43
N ALA A 129 -3.09 10.42 -20.14
CA ALA A 129 -3.44 11.69 -19.53
C ALA A 129 -2.73 11.86 -18.18
N LEU A 130 -2.75 13.06 -17.63
CA LEU A 130 -2.51 13.22 -16.20
C LEU A 130 -3.67 12.57 -15.45
N ALA A 131 -3.37 11.88 -14.34
CA ALA A 131 -4.41 11.39 -13.46
C ALA A 131 -5.35 12.52 -13.05
N SER A 132 -6.65 12.26 -13.03
CA SER A 132 -7.66 13.29 -12.71
C SER A 132 -7.49 13.87 -11.31
N ASP A 133 -6.82 13.14 -10.41
CA ASP A 133 -6.47 13.57 -9.06
C ASP A 133 -5.07 14.20 -8.94
N GLN A 134 -4.38 14.51 -10.06
CA GLN A 134 -3.04 15.13 -10.03
C GLN A 134 -3.01 16.46 -9.25
N PHE A 135 -4.09 17.21 -9.23
CA PHE A 135 -4.19 18.48 -8.49
C PHE A 135 -4.08 18.30 -6.96
N CYS A 136 -4.31 17.09 -6.45
CA CYS A 136 -4.19 16.73 -5.03
C CYS A 136 -2.81 16.17 -4.66
N ARG A 137 -1.89 15.98 -5.65
CA ARG A 137 -0.55 15.41 -5.44
C ARG A 137 0.46 16.48 -5.07
N LEU A 138 1.32 16.15 -4.13
CA LEU A 138 2.35 17.06 -3.61
C LEU A 138 3.77 16.64 -3.97
N TYR A 139 4.00 15.37 -4.36
CA TYR A 139 5.34 14.80 -4.48
C TYR A 139 5.57 14.01 -5.75
N ASP A 140 4.54 13.45 -6.35
CA ASP A 140 4.67 12.58 -7.51
C ASP A 140 3.88 13.08 -8.72
N LEU A 141 4.20 12.49 -9.86
CA LEU A 141 3.48 12.60 -11.11
C LEU A 141 2.78 11.28 -11.38
N ALA A 142 1.47 11.29 -11.56
CA ALA A 142 0.70 10.14 -11.97
C ALA A 142 0.22 10.31 -13.41
N ILE A 143 0.64 9.39 -14.27
CA ILE A 143 0.16 9.28 -15.65
C ILE A 143 -0.87 8.17 -15.71
N ASP A 144 -2.09 8.55 -16.06
CA ASP A 144 -3.19 7.63 -16.29
C ASP A 144 -3.00 6.89 -17.62
N TYR A 145 -3.09 5.56 -17.53
CA TYR A 145 -3.05 4.69 -18.70
C TYR A 145 -4.28 3.77 -18.82
N CYS A 146 -5.20 3.77 -17.84
CA CYS A 146 -6.40 2.94 -17.89
C CYS A 146 -7.46 3.20 -16.79
N GLU A 147 -7.42 4.29 -16.04
CA GLU A 147 -8.48 4.65 -15.09
C GLU A 147 -9.58 5.44 -15.79
N ASP A 148 -9.26 6.67 -16.25
CA ASP A 148 -10.20 7.57 -16.92
C ASP A 148 -9.95 7.65 -18.44
N VAL A 149 -8.92 6.94 -18.94
CA VAL A 149 -8.58 6.82 -20.35
C VAL A 149 -8.74 5.38 -20.84
N ALA A 150 -8.86 5.19 -22.14
CA ALA A 150 -8.80 3.85 -22.73
C ALA A 150 -7.46 3.19 -22.39
N ARG A 151 -7.50 1.92 -21.95
CA ARG A 151 -6.29 1.18 -21.58
C ARG A 151 -5.24 1.21 -22.68
N LEU A 152 -4.07 1.71 -22.35
CA LEU A 152 -2.90 1.71 -23.24
C LEU A 152 -2.27 0.32 -23.32
N ASP A 153 -1.59 0.07 -24.43
CA ASP A 153 -0.81 -1.16 -24.58
C ASP A 153 0.46 -1.16 -23.70
N PRO A 154 1.04 -2.34 -23.45
CA PRO A 154 2.24 -2.46 -22.62
C PRO A 154 3.46 -1.67 -23.13
N ALA A 155 3.59 -1.45 -24.45
CA ALA A 155 4.72 -0.72 -25.03
C ALA A 155 4.59 0.76 -24.73
N ALA A 156 3.38 1.32 -24.80
CA ALA A 156 3.10 2.71 -24.40
C ALA A 156 3.40 2.92 -22.91
N VAL A 157 2.95 2.02 -22.04
CA VAL A 157 3.26 2.07 -20.60
C VAL A 157 4.75 1.99 -20.34
N ALA A 158 5.48 1.11 -21.04
CA ALA A 158 6.94 1.02 -20.94
C ALA A 158 7.62 2.33 -21.38
N THR A 159 7.10 3.01 -22.40
CA THR A 159 7.62 4.30 -22.87
C THR A 159 7.46 5.39 -21.80
N ILE A 160 6.31 5.44 -21.11
CA ILE A 160 6.09 6.35 -19.96
C ILE A 160 7.16 6.13 -18.89
N VAL A 161 7.36 4.86 -18.50
CA VAL A 161 8.38 4.48 -17.50
C VAL A 161 9.78 4.91 -17.93
N GLN A 162 10.15 4.67 -19.20
CA GLN A 162 11.46 5.05 -19.74
C GLN A 162 11.70 6.57 -19.71
N ILE A 163 10.71 7.38 -20.08
CA ILE A 163 10.80 8.84 -20.03
C ILE A 163 11.04 9.30 -18.58
N MET A 164 10.26 8.80 -17.64
CA MET A 164 10.41 9.13 -16.21
C MET A 164 11.79 8.74 -15.69
N GLN A 165 12.25 7.53 -15.99
CA GLN A 165 13.57 7.04 -15.56
C GLN A 165 14.72 7.83 -16.20
N ALA A 166 14.61 8.19 -17.47
CA ALA A 166 15.59 9.03 -18.16
C ALA A 166 15.70 10.43 -17.54
N ALA A 167 14.60 10.94 -16.98
CA ALA A 167 14.59 12.18 -16.21
C ALA A 167 15.16 12.06 -14.78
N GLY A 168 15.60 10.85 -14.38
CA GLY A 168 16.13 10.56 -13.04
C GLY A 168 15.06 10.32 -11.98
N MET A 169 13.84 9.95 -12.38
CA MET A 169 12.76 9.61 -11.47
C MET A 169 12.77 8.10 -11.14
N THR A 170 12.32 7.77 -9.93
CA THR A 170 11.78 6.44 -9.65
C THR A 170 10.42 6.34 -10.31
N ALA A 171 10.17 5.31 -11.10
CA ALA A 171 8.90 5.07 -11.77
C ALA A 171 8.35 3.69 -11.39
N LYS A 172 7.06 3.63 -11.05
CA LYS A 172 6.33 2.42 -10.67
C LYS A 172 5.00 2.35 -11.41
N VAL A 173 4.68 1.17 -11.92
CA VAL A 173 3.39 0.88 -12.54
C VAL A 173 2.47 0.30 -11.47
N SER A 174 1.32 0.94 -11.25
CA SER A 174 0.22 0.42 -10.43
C SER A 174 -0.84 -0.23 -11.34
N SER A 175 -1.97 -0.64 -10.78
CA SER A 175 -3.10 -1.20 -11.56
C SER A 175 -3.70 -0.21 -12.56
N ILE A 176 -3.56 1.10 -12.32
CA ILE A 176 -4.22 2.18 -13.07
C ILE A 176 -3.27 3.27 -13.60
N HIS A 177 -2.17 3.56 -12.91
CA HIS A 177 -1.26 4.67 -13.21
C HIS A 177 0.19 4.23 -13.32
N VAL A 178 1.00 5.01 -14.05
CA VAL A 178 2.43 5.05 -13.87
C VAL A 178 2.76 6.24 -12.96
N ASN A 179 3.23 5.94 -11.74
CA ASN A 179 3.64 6.96 -10.80
C ASN A 179 5.15 7.18 -10.87
N GLY A 180 5.56 8.45 -10.91
CA GLY A 180 6.97 8.83 -10.93
C GLY A 180 7.30 9.93 -9.94
N TRP A 181 8.43 9.81 -9.24
CA TRP A 181 8.87 10.80 -8.26
C TRP A 181 10.40 10.92 -8.22
N PHE A 182 10.89 12.03 -7.69
CA PHE A 182 12.29 12.24 -7.41
C PHE A 182 12.60 11.95 -5.95
N GLY A 183 13.58 11.11 -5.68
CA GLY A 183 14.02 10.76 -4.33
C GLY A 183 14.10 9.26 -4.12
N ALA A 184 14.70 8.87 -3.01
CA ALA A 184 14.98 7.48 -2.65
C ALA A 184 14.01 6.95 -1.58
N TYR A 185 12.80 7.45 -1.51
CA TYR A 185 11.75 6.97 -0.63
C TYR A 185 10.83 5.96 -1.33
N ASP A 186 10.20 5.11 -0.55
CA ASP A 186 9.21 4.14 -0.98
C ASP A 186 8.24 3.79 0.16
N LYS A 187 7.25 2.94 -0.12
CA LYS A 187 6.28 2.47 0.88
C LYS A 187 6.97 1.86 2.11
N LEU A 188 8.06 1.11 1.91
CA LEU A 188 8.77 0.43 3.00
C LEU A 188 9.53 1.40 3.89
N SER A 189 10.31 2.30 3.31
CA SER A 189 11.09 3.30 4.06
C SER A 189 10.18 4.18 4.90
N MET A 190 9.07 4.65 4.34
CA MET A 190 8.09 5.45 5.08
C MET A 190 7.35 4.64 6.14
N SER A 191 7.03 3.37 5.90
CA SER A 191 6.44 2.50 6.92
C SER A 191 7.37 2.31 8.13
N ARG A 192 8.70 2.30 7.92
CA ARG A 192 9.68 2.29 9.02
C ARG A 192 9.61 3.58 9.85
N GLU A 193 9.47 4.73 9.19
CA GLU A 193 9.30 6.02 9.87
C GLU A 193 8.00 6.05 10.68
N VAL A 194 6.88 5.61 10.12
CA VAL A 194 5.60 5.49 10.85
C VAL A 194 5.75 4.62 12.10
N MET A 195 6.36 3.43 11.97
CA MET A 195 6.52 2.52 13.10
C MET A 195 7.40 3.10 14.20
N ARG A 196 8.49 3.77 13.82
CA ARG A 196 9.38 4.45 14.77
C ARG A 196 8.72 5.64 15.45
N ASP A 197 8.12 6.54 14.66
CA ASP A 197 7.72 7.86 15.14
C ASP A 197 6.38 7.82 15.90
N LEU A 198 5.44 6.98 15.48
CA LEU A 198 4.12 6.88 16.12
C LEU A 198 4.06 5.80 17.20
N PHE A 199 4.86 4.73 17.07
CA PHE A 199 4.74 3.57 17.96
C PHE A 199 6.02 3.23 18.72
N GLY A 200 7.15 3.90 18.44
CA GLY A 200 8.45 3.62 19.09
C GLY A 200 9.01 2.25 18.76
N LEU A 201 8.64 1.68 17.59
CA LEU A 201 9.03 0.33 17.17
C LEU A 201 10.00 0.36 16.00
N ASP A 202 11.03 -0.48 16.05
CA ASP A 202 11.91 -0.75 14.91
C ASP A 202 11.26 -1.81 14.02
N LEU A 203 10.86 -1.41 12.81
CA LEU A 203 10.19 -2.32 11.88
C LEU A 203 11.05 -3.52 11.48
N LEU A 204 12.38 -3.40 11.49
CA LEU A 204 13.27 -4.52 11.21
C LEU A 204 13.20 -5.59 12.32
N ALA A 205 13.18 -5.16 13.57
CA ALA A 205 13.07 -6.05 14.72
C ALA A 205 11.67 -6.69 14.82
N GLU A 206 10.64 -5.97 14.38
CA GLU A 206 9.24 -6.38 14.53
C GLU A 206 8.65 -7.04 13.27
N ARG A 207 9.41 -7.21 12.17
CA ARG A 207 8.88 -7.64 10.87
C ARG A 207 8.16 -9.00 10.90
N GLU A 208 8.54 -9.89 11.82
CA GLU A 208 7.89 -11.21 12.02
C GLU A 208 6.48 -11.08 12.67
N ARG A 209 6.15 -9.90 13.19
CA ARG A 209 4.90 -9.59 13.89
C ARG A 209 4.04 -8.57 13.12
N VAL A 210 4.41 -8.31 11.88
CA VAL A 210 3.70 -7.44 10.95
C VAL A 210 3.19 -8.24 9.78
N ILE A 211 1.91 -8.13 9.45
CA ILE A 211 1.34 -8.62 8.19
C ILE A 211 1.34 -7.49 7.18
N TYR A 212 1.85 -7.76 5.98
CA TYR A 212 1.67 -6.91 4.81
C TYR A 212 0.66 -7.51 3.84
N VAL A 213 -0.22 -6.66 3.28
CA VAL A 213 -1.23 -7.07 2.29
C VAL A 213 -1.11 -6.21 1.04
N GLY A 214 -1.14 -6.82 -0.14
CA GLY A 214 -1.06 -6.14 -1.43
C GLY A 214 -1.57 -6.99 -2.58
N ASP A 215 -1.48 -6.49 -3.81
CA ASP A 215 -2.05 -7.17 -4.98
C ASP A 215 -1.19 -7.14 -6.24
N SER A 216 -0.22 -6.24 -6.35
CA SER A 216 0.40 -5.88 -7.61
C SER A 216 1.93 -5.71 -7.55
N PRO A 217 2.63 -5.51 -8.69
CA PRO A 217 4.09 -5.47 -8.73
C PRO A 217 4.75 -4.36 -7.89
N ASN A 218 4.05 -3.25 -7.62
CA ASN A 218 4.58 -2.19 -6.77
C ASN A 218 4.71 -2.62 -5.30
N ASP A 219 4.07 -3.73 -4.90
CA ASP A 219 4.13 -4.33 -3.56
C ASP A 219 5.25 -5.36 -3.40
N ALA A 220 5.91 -5.77 -4.49
CA ALA A 220 6.95 -6.78 -4.44
C ALA A 220 8.05 -6.49 -3.39
N PRO A 221 8.54 -5.25 -3.22
CA PRO A 221 9.52 -4.96 -2.16
C PRO A 221 8.97 -5.22 -0.74
N MET A 222 7.67 -4.99 -0.53
CA MET A 222 7.02 -5.26 0.75
C MET A 222 6.85 -6.77 0.96
N PHE A 223 6.47 -7.52 -0.08
CA PHE A 223 6.37 -8.98 -0.01
C PHE A 223 7.71 -9.64 0.31
N GLY A 224 8.80 -9.16 -0.30
CA GLY A 224 10.15 -9.66 -0.01
C GLY A 224 10.64 -9.31 1.39
N TYR A 225 10.17 -8.20 1.96
CA TYR A 225 10.60 -7.74 3.27
C TYR A 225 9.86 -8.43 4.43
N PHE A 226 8.53 -8.64 4.31
CA PHE A 226 7.71 -9.20 5.38
C PHE A 226 7.53 -10.71 5.25
N PRO A 227 7.98 -11.52 6.23
CA PRO A 227 7.74 -12.97 6.23
C PRO A 227 6.25 -13.33 6.21
N LEU A 228 5.42 -12.50 6.88
CA LEU A 228 3.96 -12.62 6.88
C LEU A 228 3.35 -11.69 5.82
N SER A 229 3.60 -11.97 4.55
CA SER A 229 3.03 -11.24 3.43
C SER A 229 1.87 -11.99 2.79
N VAL A 230 0.81 -11.28 2.44
CA VAL A 230 -0.42 -11.82 1.86
C VAL A 230 -0.75 -11.08 0.57
N GLY A 231 -0.92 -11.80 -0.52
CA GLY A 231 -1.52 -11.27 -1.73
C GLY A 231 -3.04 -11.51 -1.72
N VAL A 232 -3.86 -10.51 -2.06
CA VAL A 232 -5.23 -10.82 -2.48
C VAL A 232 -5.19 -11.53 -3.84
N ALA A 233 -6.24 -12.29 -4.21
CA ALA A 233 -6.15 -13.24 -5.32
C ALA A 233 -5.73 -12.64 -6.68
N ASN A 234 -5.94 -11.33 -6.90
CA ASN A 234 -5.49 -10.65 -8.12
C ASN A 234 -3.95 -10.62 -8.27
N VAL A 235 -3.18 -10.82 -7.21
CA VAL A 235 -1.71 -10.97 -7.30
C VAL A 235 -1.28 -12.06 -8.29
N ARG A 236 -2.15 -13.06 -8.52
CA ARG A 236 -1.89 -14.15 -9.47
C ARG A 236 -1.79 -13.70 -10.92
N ASP A 237 -2.43 -12.60 -11.25
CA ASP A 237 -2.41 -12.04 -12.62
C ASP A 237 -1.05 -11.41 -12.94
N PHE A 238 -0.23 -11.13 -11.91
CA PHE A 238 1.05 -10.44 -12.03
C PHE A 238 2.27 -11.26 -11.63
N GLN A 239 2.12 -12.57 -11.31
CA GLN A 239 3.20 -13.40 -10.76
C GLN A 239 4.49 -13.35 -11.58
N ASP A 240 4.37 -13.37 -12.91
CA ASP A 240 5.52 -13.37 -13.82
C ASP A 240 6.22 -12.00 -13.93
N GLN A 241 5.61 -10.95 -13.35
CA GLN A 241 6.10 -9.57 -13.40
C GLN A 241 6.71 -9.13 -12.05
N MET A 242 6.68 -10.01 -11.03
CA MET A 242 7.08 -9.68 -9.67
C MET A 242 8.41 -10.32 -9.32
N SER A 243 9.32 -9.52 -8.72
CA SER A 243 10.60 -10.02 -8.19
C SER A 243 10.41 -10.88 -6.95
N ASP A 244 9.45 -10.52 -6.11
CA ASP A 244 9.12 -11.18 -4.85
C ASP A 244 7.62 -11.43 -4.78
N LEU A 245 7.26 -12.67 -4.49
CA LEU A 245 5.87 -13.08 -4.32
C LEU A 245 5.47 -13.07 -2.84
N PRO A 246 4.19 -12.84 -2.52
CA PRO A 246 3.72 -12.97 -1.14
C PRO A 246 3.81 -14.41 -0.64
N THR A 247 3.96 -14.57 0.66
CA THR A 247 4.00 -15.89 1.32
C THR A 247 2.65 -16.59 1.25
N PHE A 248 1.57 -15.83 1.43
CA PHE A 248 0.20 -16.32 1.43
C PHE A 248 -0.64 -15.63 0.36
N VAL A 249 -1.76 -16.26 -0.01
CA VAL A 249 -2.71 -15.68 -0.96
C VAL A 249 -4.14 -16.02 -0.54
N THR A 250 -5.05 -15.05 -0.67
CA THR A 250 -6.48 -15.25 -0.45
C THR A 250 -7.15 -15.99 -1.61
N ARG A 251 -8.35 -16.53 -1.39
CA ARG A 251 -9.17 -17.13 -2.44
C ARG A 251 -9.92 -16.05 -3.23
N ALA A 252 -10.44 -15.08 -2.49
CA ALA A 252 -11.18 -13.96 -3.06
C ALA A 252 -10.22 -12.84 -3.52
N ARG A 253 -10.70 -12.01 -4.44
CA ARG A 253 -9.97 -10.87 -5.01
C ARG A 253 -10.25 -9.61 -4.21
N SER A 254 -9.35 -8.63 -4.31
CA SER A 254 -9.54 -7.24 -3.88
C SER A 254 -10.14 -7.13 -2.47
N GLY A 255 -11.07 -6.23 -2.22
CA GLY A 255 -11.68 -6.00 -0.90
C GLY A 255 -12.35 -7.24 -0.27
N GLN A 256 -12.83 -8.20 -1.06
CA GLN A 256 -13.31 -9.48 -0.55
C GLN A 256 -12.17 -10.37 -0.05
N GLY A 257 -11.03 -10.36 -0.74
CA GLY A 257 -9.82 -11.05 -0.29
C GLY A 257 -9.26 -10.43 0.99
N PHE A 258 -9.29 -9.10 1.09
CA PHE A 258 -8.92 -8.41 2.32
C PHE A 258 -9.84 -8.79 3.50
N ALA A 259 -11.16 -8.86 3.28
CA ALA A 259 -12.11 -9.31 4.30
C ALA A 259 -11.89 -10.78 4.70
N GLU A 260 -11.58 -11.67 3.74
CA GLU A 260 -11.21 -13.08 4.01
C GLU A 260 -9.99 -13.17 4.94
N LEU A 261 -8.92 -12.40 4.67
CA LEU A 261 -7.76 -12.35 5.55
C LEU A 261 -8.13 -11.85 6.94
N ALA A 262 -8.92 -10.79 7.05
CA ALA A 262 -9.33 -10.24 8.33
C ALA A 262 -10.09 -11.27 9.17
N ASP A 263 -11.03 -12.00 8.57
CA ASP A 263 -11.79 -13.06 9.24
C ASP A 263 -10.85 -14.17 9.74
N GLN A 264 -9.94 -14.63 8.89
CA GLN A 264 -8.97 -15.67 9.24
C GLN A 264 -8.05 -15.23 10.39
N LEU A 265 -7.48 -14.03 10.30
CA LEU A 265 -6.56 -13.49 11.30
C LEU A 265 -7.26 -13.33 12.66
N LEU A 266 -8.46 -12.76 12.68
CA LEU A 266 -9.22 -12.53 13.91
C LEU A 266 -9.68 -13.83 14.54
N ALA A 267 -10.14 -14.81 13.76
CA ALA A 267 -10.53 -16.12 14.26
C ALA A 267 -9.37 -16.86 14.95
N GLN A 268 -8.18 -16.83 14.35
CA GLN A 268 -7.00 -17.48 14.91
C GLN A 268 -6.48 -16.76 16.16
N ARG A 269 -6.53 -15.42 16.21
CA ARG A 269 -6.18 -14.65 17.42
C ARG A 269 -7.13 -14.96 18.59
N ALA A 270 -8.43 -15.09 18.34
CA ALA A 270 -9.41 -15.49 19.36
C ALA A 270 -9.14 -16.91 19.89
N GLY A 271 -8.79 -17.85 19.01
CA GLY A 271 -8.41 -19.23 19.38
C GLY A 271 -7.18 -19.29 20.28
N ALA A 272 -6.17 -18.47 20.03
CA ALA A 272 -4.96 -18.37 20.85
C ALA A 272 -5.28 -17.84 22.27
N GLY A 273 -6.16 -16.86 22.40
CA GLY A 273 -6.60 -16.31 23.68
C GLY A 273 -7.30 -17.35 24.57
N LEU A 274 -8.14 -18.21 23.97
CA LEU A 274 -8.81 -19.29 24.67
C LEU A 274 -7.83 -20.39 25.15
N ALA A 275 -6.83 -20.74 24.33
CA ALA A 275 -5.83 -21.73 24.69
C ALA A 275 -4.96 -21.29 25.88
N GLN A 276 -4.58 -20.01 25.96
CA GLN A 276 -3.81 -19.46 27.08
C GLN A 276 -4.64 -19.34 28.38
N GLY A 277 -5.94 -19.11 28.27
CA GLY A 277 -6.86 -19.07 29.41
C GLY A 277 -7.12 -20.43 30.07
N SER A 278 -6.99 -21.54 29.31
CA SER A 278 -7.20 -22.91 29.81
C SER A 278 -5.99 -23.50 30.57
N VAL A 279 -4.81 -22.93 30.39
CA VAL A 279 -3.55 -23.38 31.08
C VAL A 279 -3.38 -22.70 32.46
N ARG A 280 -4.20 -21.69 32.77
CA ARG A 280 -4.14 -20.96 34.07
C ARG A 280 -5.24 -21.34 35.05
N ARG A 281 -5.87 -22.52 34.91
CA ARG A 281 -6.79 -23.07 35.91
C ARG A 281 -6.27 -24.33 36.57
#